data_1d77c94a0be4204f6be9feee6e63d035
#
_entry.id   1d77c94a0be4204f6be9feee6e63d035
#
_cell.length_a   1.000
_cell.length_b   1.000
_cell.length_c   1.000
_cell.angle_alpha   90.00
_cell.angle_beta   90.00
_cell.angle_gamma   90.00
#
_symmetry.space_group_name_H-M   'P 1'
#
loop_
_entity.id
_entity.type
_entity.pdbx_description
1 polymer ?
#
loop_
_entity_poly.entity_id
_entity_poly.type
_entity_poly.pdbx_seq_one_letter_code
_entity_poly.pdbx_strand_id
1 'polypeptide(L)'
;FRPEFLNRVDDTIVFPQLSQAEIVEIVDLMVAKLDERLKDQDMAIELTQGAKDLLAKRGYDPALGARPLRRTIQREIEDQLSEKILFGEISKGDLVLVDVEGEGKEATFTFSGTPISLSKHTRASDKVDTDMKGATPSSDDLSGPIDFGGAVGGGPGGGEGAAAV
;
A
#
# COMPACT_ATOMS: atom_id res chain seq x y z
N PHE A 1 -1.02 -39.75 20.01
CA PHE A 1 -1.05 -39.29 21.41
C PHE A 1 -1.87 -40.25 22.26
N ARG A 2 -1.52 -40.43 23.55
CA ARG A 2 -2.27 -41.29 24.47
C ARG A 2 -3.58 -40.60 24.87
N PRO A 3 -4.68 -41.37 25.14
CA PRO A 3 -5.96 -40.78 25.50
C PRO A 3 -5.92 -39.88 26.73
N GLU A 4 -5.07 -40.18 27.71
CA GLU A 4 -4.90 -39.39 28.92
C GLU A 4 -4.31 -37.99 28.61
N PHE A 5 -3.48 -37.86 27.55
CA PHE A 5 -2.97 -36.62 27.10
C PHE A 5 -4.06 -35.75 26.44
N LEU A 6 -4.88 -36.37 25.56
CA LEU A 6 -5.97 -35.67 24.88
C LEU A 6 -7.01 -35.12 25.86
N ASN A 7 -7.27 -35.83 26.97
CA ASN A 7 -8.19 -35.36 28.00
C ASN A 7 -7.68 -34.15 28.83
N ARG A 8 -6.40 -33.79 28.69
CA ARG A 8 -5.77 -32.62 29.35
C ARG A 8 -5.57 -31.45 28.44
N VAL A 9 -5.91 -31.60 27.15
CA VAL A 9 -5.82 -30.51 26.15
C VAL A 9 -7.15 -29.78 26.17
N ASP A 10 -7.11 -28.48 26.47
CA ASP A 10 -8.31 -27.63 26.54
C ASP A 10 -8.79 -27.27 25.14
N ASP A 11 -7.86 -27.06 24.20
CA ASP A 11 -8.19 -26.69 22.82
C ASP A 11 -7.11 -27.15 21.83
N THR A 12 -7.51 -27.38 20.57
CA THR A 12 -6.61 -27.76 19.47
C THR A 12 -6.77 -26.81 18.32
N ILE A 13 -5.76 -25.96 18.11
CA ILE A 13 -5.74 -24.98 17.02
C ILE A 13 -4.95 -25.55 15.86
N VAL A 14 -5.60 -25.62 14.69
CA VAL A 14 -4.96 -26.05 13.44
C VAL A 14 -4.57 -24.81 12.64
N PHE A 15 -3.27 -24.64 12.37
CA PHE A 15 -2.77 -23.58 11.51
C PHE A 15 -2.79 -24.07 10.05
N PRO A 16 -3.54 -23.41 9.15
CA PRO A 16 -3.49 -23.71 7.73
C PRO A 16 -2.15 -23.26 7.13
N GLN A 17 -1.85 -23.75 5.93
CA GLN A 17 -0.72 -23.23 5.15
C GLN A 17 -1.03 -21.82 4.67
N LEU A 18 0.01 -20.98 4.63
CA LEU A 18 -0.10 -19.61 4.15
C LEU A 18 -0.39 -19.56 2.64
N SER A 19 -1.34 -18.76 2.26
CA SER A 19 -1.61 -18.41 0.86
C SER A 19 -0.58 -17.40 0.33
N GLN A 20 -0.47 -17.29 -0.99
CA GLN A 20 0.44 -16.33 -1.63
C GLN A 20 0.12 -14.87 -1.21
N ALA A 21 -1.15 -14.53 -1.05
CA ALA A 21 -1.58 -13.21 -0.61
C ALA A 21 -1.10 -12.89 0.82
N GLU A 22 -1.28 -13.84 1.75
CA GLU A 22 -0.81 -13.68 3.13
C GLU A 22 0.72 -13.58 3.22
N ILE A 23 1.46 -14.25 2.32
CA ILE A 23 2.92 -14.13 2.26
C ILE A 23 3.32 -12.72 1.83
N VAL A 24 2.64 -12.12 0.85
CA VAL A 24 2.88 -10.73 0.42
C VAL A 24 2.58 -9.75 1.55
N GLU A 25 1.51 -9.95 2.32
CA GLU A 25 1.22 -9.14 3.51
C GLU A 25 2.35 -9.24 4.56
N ILE A 26 2.91 -10.43 4.75
CA ILE A 26 4.07 -10.63 5.65
C ILE A 26 5.30 -9.89 5.12
N VAL A 27 5.54 -9.88 3.80
CA VAL A 27 6.59 -9.07 3.18
C VAL A 27 6.39 -7.60 3.51
N ASP A 28 5.17 -7.07 3.33
CA ASP A 28 4.86 -5.67 3.63
C ASP A 28 5.14 -5.30 5.09
N LEU A 29 4.76 -6.17 6.03
CA LEU A 29 5.05 -5.96 7.45
C LEU A 29 6.55 -5.98 7.77
N MET A 30 7.32 -6.82 7.08
CA MET A 30 8.78 -6.88 7.27
C MET A 30 9.49 -5.67 6.65
N VAL A 31 9.04 -5.24 5.47
CA VAL A 31 9.56 -4.04 4.81
C VAL A 31 9.22 -2.78 5.61
N ALA A 32 8.03 -2.68 6.19
CA ALA A 32 7.68 -1.56 7.08
C ALA A 32 8.63 -1.43 8.28
N LYS A 33 9.05 -2.55 8.86
CA LYS A 33 10.07 -2.56 9.94
C LYS A 33 11.46 -2.13 9.46
N LEU A 34 11.81 -2.44 8.21
CA LEU A 34 13.04 -1.97 7.59
C LEU A 34 12.97 -0.45 7.35
N ASP A 35 11.83 0.03 6.83
CA ASP A 35 11.58 1.46 6.62
C ASP A 35 11.69 2.27 7.92
N GLU A 36 11.15 1.75 9.04
CA GLU A 36 11.31 2.38 10.36
C GLU A 36 12.78 2.55 10.76
N ARG A 37 13.62 1.55 10.51
CA ARG A 37 15.07 1.63 10.80
C ARG A 37 15.80 2.59 9.86
N LEU A 38 15.38 2.70 8.61
CA LEU A 38 15.97 3.63 7.64
C LEU A 38 15.57 5.08 7.92
N LYS A 39 14.42 5.32 8.54
CA LYS A 39 14.00 6.66 9.00
C LYS A 39 14.96 7.28 10.01
N ASP A 40 15.62 6.46 10.84
CA ASP A 40 16.67 6.92 11.76
C ASP A 40 17.88 7.50 11.02
N GLN A 41 18.01 7.21 9.71
CA GLN A 41 19.05 7.72 8.82
C GLN A 41 18.52 8.74 7.80
N ASP A 42 17.30 9.27 8.02
CA ASP A 42 16.57 10.16 7.11
C ASP A 42 16.28 9.54 5.72
N MET A 43 16.24 8.22 5.63
CA MET A 43 15.97 7.46 4.42
C MET A 43 14.59 6.81 4.47
N ALA A 44 14.04 6.52 3.29
CA ALA A 44 12.81 5.73 3.16
C ALA A 44 13.00 4.65 2.09
N ILE A 45 12.23 3.57 2.17
CA ILE A 45 12.25 2.48 1.18
C ILE A 45 10.85 2.18 0.68
N GLU A 46 10.72 2.04 -0.64
CA GLU A 46 9.49 1.61 -1.30
C GLU A 46 9.81 0.43 -2.23
N LEU A 47 9.00 -0.61 -2.18
CA LEU A 47 9.10 -1.76 -3.07
C LEU A 47 7.97 -1.74 -4.08
N THR A 48 8.29 -2.00 -5.34
CA THR A 48 7.28 -2.25 -6.37
C THR A 48 6.53 -3.57 -6.10
N GLN A 49 5.34 -3.73 -6.67
CA GLN A 49 4.59 -4.98 -6.53
C GLN A 49 5.38 -6.19 -7.03
N GLY A 50 6.11 -6.01 -8.15
CA GLY A 50 6.99 -7.06 -8.69
C GLY A 50 8.08 -7.49 -7.71
N ALA A 51 8.67 -6.52 -6.99
CA ALA A 51 9.69 -6.81 -5.97
C ALA A 51 9.09 -7.60 -4.78
N LYS A 52 7.91 -7.24 -4.33
CA LYS A 52 7.18 -7.96 -3.26
C LYS A 52 6.86 -9.39 -3.67
N ASP A 53 6.35 -9.59 -4.89
CA ASP A 53 6.01 -10.90 -5.41
C ASP A 53 7.24 -11.79 -5.60
N LEU A 54 8.36 -11.21 -6.03
CA LEU A 54 9.63 -11.94 -6.16
C LEU A 54 10.18 -12.35 -4.80
N LEU A 55 10.14 -11.45 -3.80
CA LEU A 55 10.52 -11.76 -2.42
C LEU A 55 9.64 -12.87 -1.83
N ALA A 56 8.33 -12.78 -2.04
CA ALA A 56 7.38 -13.80 -1.61
C ALA A 56 7.71 -15.17 -2.23
N LYS A 57 8.01 -15.22 -3.53
CA LYS A 57 8.37 -16.46 -4.22
C LYS A 57 9.71 -17.04 -3.75
N ARG A 58 10.72 -16.20 -3.51
CA ARG A 58 12.06 -16.65 -3.07
C ARG A 58 12.12 -16.98 -1.58
N GLY A 59 11.31 -16.31 -0.79
CA GLY A 59 11.30 -16.42 0.67
C GLY A 59 10.30 -17.43 1.23
N TYR A 60 9.43 -18.00 0.41
CA TYR A 60 8.45 -18.99 0.85
C TYR A 60 8.97 -20.42 0.64
N ASP A 61 8.82 -21.24 1.67
CA ASP A 61 9.06 -22.68 1.64
C ASP A 61 7.82 -23.40 2.18
N PRO A 62 7.21 -24.34 1.43
CA PRO A 62 6.02 -25.06 1.86
C PRO A 62 6.18 -25.81 3.20
N ALA A 63 7.40 -26.26 3.52
CA ALA A 63 7.71 -26.99 4.75
C ALA A 63 8.00 -26.08 5.94
N LEU A 64 8.61 -24.89 5.68
CA LEU A 64 9.09 -23.94 6.69
C LEU A 64 8.19 -22.70 6.81
N GLY A 65 7.23 -22.53 5.89
CA GLY A 65 6.35 -21.37 5.79
C GLY A 65 7.12 -20.09 5.46
N ALA A 66 6.80 -18.99 6.16
CA ALA A 66 7.42 -17.68 5.95
C ALA A 66 8.74 -17.48 6.73
N ARG A 67 9.25 -18.48 7.44
CA ARG A 67 10.52 -18.34 8.21
C ARG A 67 11.72 -17.96 7.36
N PRO A 68 11.93 -18.53 6.15
CA PRO A 68 13.07 -18.17 5.31
C PRO A 68 12.96 -16.75 4.75
N LEU A 69 11.75 -16.17 4.68
CA LEU A 69 11.47 -14.86 4.11
C LEU A 69 12.32 -13.75 4.76
N ARG A 70 12.47 -13.78 6.08
CA ARG A 70 13.32 -12.80 6.79
C ARG A 70 14.77 -12.82 6.30
N ARG A 71 15.34 -14.02 6.10
CA ARG A 71 16.72 -14.15 5.59
C ARG A 71 16.82 -13.69 4.14
N THR A 72 15.79 -13.97 3.35
CA THR A 72 15.73 -13.51 1.96
C THR A 72 15.69 -12.00 1.89
N ILE A 73 14.84 -11.34 2.67
CA ILE A 73 14.77 -9.87 2.74
C ILE A 73 16.13 -9.30 3.20
N GLN A 74 16.72 -9.87 4.24
CA GLN A 74 18.02 -9.42 4.72
C GLN A 74 19.08 -9.49 3.62
N ARG A 75 19.24 -10.63 2.99
CA ARG A 75 20.28 -10.86 1.98
C ARG A 75 20.01 -10.11 0.67
N GLU A 76 18.77 -10.12 0.19
CA GLU A 76 18.44 -9.56 -1.13
C GLU A 76 18.17 -8.05 -1.09
N ILE A 77 17.78 -7.50 0.05
CA ILE A 77 17.45 -6.08 0.21
C ILE A 77 18.43 -5.38 1.15
N GLU A 78 18.53 -5.80 2.42
CA GLU A 78 19.31 -5.07 3.43
C GLU A 78 20.81 -5.06 3.09
N ASP A 79 21.38 -6.21 2.73
CA ASP A 79 22.81 -6.33 2.42
C ASP A 79 23.15 -5.56 1.15
N GLN A 80 22.33 -5.67 0.08
CA GLN A 80 22.56 -4.96 -1.18
C GLN A 80 22.36 -3.44 -1.01
N LEU A 81 21.36 -3.02 -0.24
CA LEU A 81 21.16 -1.61 0.09
C LEU A 81 22.36 -1.05 0.85
N SER A 82 22.88 -1.79 1.85
CA SER A 82 24.06 -1.39 2.63
C SER A 82 25.29 -1.24 1.74
N GLU A 83 25.47 -2.12 0.77
CA GLU A 83 26.56 -2.05 -0.20
C GLU A 83 26.44 -0.79 -1.08
N LYS A 84 25.25 -0.48 -1.60
CA LYS A 84 25.01 0.72 -2.41
C LYS A 84 25.20 2.03 -1.63
N ILE A 85 24.83 2.05 -0.36
CA ILE A 85 25.11 3.18 0.52
C ILE A 85 26.62 3.33 0.73
N LEU A 86 27.34 2.23 0.95
CA LEU A 86 28.80 2.24 1.16
C LEU A 86 29.56 2.74 -0.08
N PHE A 87 29.11 2.37 -1.28
CA PHE A 87 29.69 2.87 -2.54
C PHE A 87 29.23 4.29 -2.90
N GLY A 88 28.31 4.87 -2.16
CA GLY A 88 27.83 6.23 -2.39
C GLY A 88 26.83 6.35 -3.56
N GLU A 89 26.27 5.23 -4.04
CA GLU A 89 25.22 5.23 -5.06
C GLU A 89 23.89 5.74 -4.48
N ILE A 90 23.66 5.52 -3.20
CA ILE A 90 22.48 5.97 -2.45
C ILE A 90 22.97 6.81 -1.27
N SER A 91 22.39 7.99 -1.11
CA SER A 91 22.78 8.95 -0.08
C SER A 91 21.73 9.03 1.05
N LYS A 92 22.16 9.54 2.20
CA LYS A 92 21.22 9.89 3.28
C LYS A 92 20.23 10.95 2.78
N GLY A 93 18.97 10.79 3.12
CA GLY A 93 17.91 11.66 2.67
C GLY A 93 17.26 11.20 1.36
N ASP A 94 17.62 10.02 0.84
CA ASP A 94 17.01 9.48 -0.36
C ASP A 94 15.81 8.55 -0.04
N LEU A 95 14.82 8.58 -0.94
CA LEU A 95 13.83 7.54 -1.07
C LEU A 95 14.40 6.45 -1.97
N VAL A 96 14.55 5.26 -1.44
CA VAL A 96 15.05 4.09 -2.17
C VAL A 96 13.86 3.35 -2.78
N LEU A 97 13.76 3.36 -4.10
CA LEU A 97 12.82 2.53 -4.82
C LEU A 97 13.50 1.21 -5.20
N VAL A 98 12.90 0.11 -4.78
CA VAL A 98 13.35 -1.24 -5.13
C VAL A 98 12.41 -1.81 -6.19
N ASP A 99 12.97 -2.09 -7.34
CA ASP A 99 12.27 -2.69 -8.47
C ASP A 99 12.90 -4.02 -8.87
N VAL A 100 12.32 -4.71 -9.83
CA VAL A 100 12.81 -5.99 -10.36
C VAL A 100 13.14 -5.84 -11.83
N GLU A 101 14.34 -6.23 -12.19
CA GLU A 101 14.79 -6.33 -13.57
C GLU A 101 14.98 -7.79 -13.97
N GLY A 102 14.46 -8.18 -15.14
CA GLY A 102 14.47 -9.54 -15.63
C GLY A 102 13.22 -10.34 -15.27
N GLU A 103 13.15 -11.57 -15.75
CA GLU A 103 12.03 -12.46 -15.53
C GLU A 103 12.46 -13.81 -14.92
N GLY A 104 11.58 -14.39 -14.13
CA GLY A 104 11.71 -15.74 -13.61
C GLY A 104 12.86 -15.92 -12.61
N LYS A 105 13.77 -16.87 -12.87
CA LYS A 105 14.87 -17.20 -11.95
C LYS A 105 16.04 -16.21 -12.01
N GLU A 106 16.19 -15.50 -13.12
CA GLU A 106 17.25 -14.51 -13.36
C GLU A 106 16.84 -13.08 -12.95
N ALA A 107 15.62 -12.90 -12.47
CA ALA A 107 15.16 -11.62 -11.96
C ALA A 107 16.08 -11.12 -10.84
N THR A 108 16.52 -9.87 -10.92
CA THR A 108 17.39 -9.22 -9.93
C THR A 108 16.71 -8.00 -9.37
N PHE A 109 17.07 -7.62 -8.14
CA PHE A 109 16.57 -6.39 -7.54
C PHE A 109 17.41 -5.21 -7.99
N THR A 110 16.74 -4.16 -8.43
CA THR A 110 17.35 -2.88 -8.81
C THR A 110 16.97 -1.82 -7.80
N PHE A 111 17.95 -1.02 -7.38
CA PHE A 111 17.78 0.01 -6.37
C PHE A 111 18.01 1.37 -7.01
N SER A 112 17.06 2.30 -6.83
CA SER A 112 17.13 3.67 -7.30
C SER A 112 16.95 4.62 -6.14
N GLY A 113 17.94 5.47 -5.87
CA GLY A 113 17.86 6.53 -4.87
C GLY A 113 17.30 7.81 -5.47
N THR A 114 16.29 8.41 -4.85
CA THR A 114 15.72 9.71 -5.24
C THR A 114 15.63 10.60 -4.00
N PRO A 115 16.16 11.83 -4.01
CA PRO A 115 16.04 12.73 -2.88
C PRO A 115 14.58 12.94 -2.47
N ILE A 116 14.28 12.77 -1.18
CA ILE A 116 12.91 12.85 -0.63
C ILE A 116 12.24 14.19 -0.95
N SER A 117 13.01 15.28 -1.08
CA SER A 117 12.52 16.59 -1.47
C SER A 117 11.89 16.63 -2.88
N LEU A 118 12.42 15.81 -3.80
CA LEU A 118 11.91 15.69 -5.18
C LEU A 118 10.71 14.73 -5.26
N SER A 119 10.67 13.69 -4.45
CA SER A 119 9.58 12.70 -4.45
C SER A 119 8.23 13.29 -4.02
N LYS A 120 8.24 14.32 -3.17
CA LYS A 120 7.01 15.05 -2.77
C LYS A 120 6.42 15.90 -3.89
N HIS A 121 7.23 16.33 -4.85
CA HIS A 121 6.77 17.13 -5.99
C HIS A 121 6.17 16.25 -7.11
N THR A 122 6.67 15.06 -7.33
CA THR A 122 6.22 14.18 -8.42
C THR A 122 4.84 13.55 -8.14
N ARG A 123 4.48 13.34 -6.86
CA ARG A 123 3.14 12.83 -6.49
C ARG A 123 2.01 13.85 -6.62
N ALA A 124 2.31 15.14 -6.77
CA ALA A 124 1.32 16.22 -6.91
C ALA A 124 1.03 16.60 -8.38
N SER A 125 1.84 16.16 -9.34
CA SER A 125 1.74 16.59 -10.75
C SER A 125 1.07 15.58 -11.69
N ASP A 126 0.78 14.35 -11.24
CA ASP A 126 0.10 13.36 -12.10
C ASP A 126 -1.45 13.38 -12.01
N LYS A 127 -2.02 14.47 -11.45
CA LYS A 127 -3.45 14.76 -11.51
C LYS A 127 -3.68 16.17 -12.04
N VAL A 128 -3.31 16.43 -13.28
CA VAL A 128 -3.79 17.61 -14.02
C VAL A 128 -4.19 17.18 -15.42
N ASP A 129 -5.50 17.02 -15.55
CA ASP A 129 -6.35 17.46 -16.63
C ASP A 129 -5.95 17.16 -18.07
N THR A 130 -6.51 16.08 -18.54
CA THR A 130 -6.86 15.94 -19.96
C THR A 130 -8.39 16.07 -20.08
N ASP A 131 -8.92 17.28 -19.90
CA ASP A 131 -10.23 17.68 -20.44
C ASP A 131 -10.46 19.18 -20.23
N MET A 132 -9.92 19.99 -21.12
CA MET A 132 -10.49 21.30 -21.47
C MET A 132 -10.03 21.72 -22.85
N LYS A 133 -10.70 21.17 -23.86
CA LYS A 133 -10.69 21.77 -25.20
C LYS A 133 -12.14 22.06 -25.60
N GLY A 134 -12.48 23.34 -25.54
CA GLY A 134 -13.60 23.89 -26.30
C GLY A 134 -14.83 24.33 -25.49
N ALA A 135 -14.83 25.57 -25.04
CA ALA A 135 -16.02 26.42 -25.11
C ALA A 135 -15.61 27.87 -24.81
N THR A 136 -15.53 28.69 -25.83
CA THR A 136 -15.57 30.16 -25.74
C THR A 136 -16.97 30.59 -25.26
N PRO A 137 -17.10 31.46 -24.25
CA PRO A 137 -18.37 32.09 -23.96
C PRO A 137 -18.56 33.30 -24.89
N SER A 138 -19.62 33.23 -25.70
CA SER A 138 -20.19 34.38 -26.40
C SER A 138 -20.89 35.25 -25.36
N SER A 139 -20.47 36.51 -25.35
CA SER A 139 -21.19 37.60 -24.70
C SER A 139 -22.48 37.88 -25.45
N ASP A 140 -23.61 37.69 -24.76
CA ASP A 140 -24.87 38.44 -24.95
C ASP A 140 -26.00 37.65 -24.30
N ASP A 141 -26.38 37.99 -23.10
CA ASP A 141 -27.78 38.20 -22.72
C ASP A 141 -27.87 38.68 -21.25
N LEU A 142 -27.92 39.99 -21.13
CA LEU A 142 -28.40 40.69 -19.95
C LEU A 142 -29.81 41.15 -20.29
N SER A 143 -30.85 40.52 -19.76
CA SER A 143 -32.14 41.17 -19.51
C SER A 143 -33.24 40.12 -19.14
N GLY A 144 -33.68 40.19 -17.90
CA GLY A 144 -34.91 39.49 -17.48
C GLY A 144 -35.09 39.59 -15.96
N PRO A 145 -36.24 40.07 -15.46
CA PRO A 145 -36.40 40.64 -14.14
C PRO A 145 -36.63 39.59 -13.03
N ILE A 146 -36.21 39.99 -11.85
CA ILE A 146 -36.46 39.40 -10.55
C ILE A 146 -37.98 39.48 -10.22
N ASP A 147 -38.61 38.35 -9.96
CA ASP A 147 -39.92 38.29 -9.33
C ASP A 147 -39.82 37.76 -7.90
N PHE A 148 -40.18 38.64 -6.98
CA PHE A 148 -40.38 38.40 -5.56
C PHE A 148 -41.87 38.16 -5.30
N GLY A 149 -42.24 36.96 -4.96
CA GLY A 149 -43.55 36.68 -4.37
C GLY A 149 -43.54 35.26 -3.85
N GLY A 150 -43.72 34.95 -2.65
CA GLY A 150 -44.63 35.41 -1.65
C GLY A 150 -45.49 34.23 -1.23
N ALA A 151 -45.48 33.99 0.10
CA ALA A 151 -46.58 33.44 0.92
C ALA A 151 -46.81 31.92 1.00
N VAL A 152 -46.51 31.35 2.15
CA VAL A 152 -47.45 31.05 3.27
C VAL A 152 -48.33 29.79 3.13
N GLY A 153 -48.28 28.98 4.19
CA GLY A 153 -49.41 28.15 4.65
C GLY A 153 -49.14 26.65 4.53
N GLY A 154 -49.05 25.95 5.60
CA GLY A 154 -49.98 25.45 6.52
C GLY A 154 -49.72 23.95 6.71
N GLY A 155 -49.45 23.48 7.91
CA GLY A 155 -49.51 22.08 8.33
C GLY A 155 -50.98 21.61 8.50
N PRO A 156 -51.30 20.60 9.33
CA PRO A 156 -50.59 19.44 9.85
C PRO A 156 -51.45 18.14 9.71
N GLY A 157 -50.98 17.05 10.25
CA GLY A 157 -51.76 15.83 10.55
C GLY A 157 -51.03 14.57 10.04
N GLY A 158 -50.68 13.55 10.80
CA GLY A 158 -51.43 12.90 11.84
C GLY A 158 -51.56 11.42 11.47
N GLY A 159 -51.30 10.53 12.41
CA GLY A 159 -51.64 9.10 12.32
C GLY A 159 -50.43 8.15 12.22
N GLU A 160 -49.94 7.56 13.30
CA GLU A 160 -50.45 6.42 14.11
C GLU A 160 -50.61 5.09 13.37
N GLY A 161 -50.04 4.06 13.96
CA GLY A 161 -50.35 2.66 13.75
C GLY A 161 -49.12 1.81 13.58
N ALA A 162 -48.49 1.26 14.60
CA ALA A 162 -48.86 0.12 15.42
C ALA A 162 -48.52 -1.25 14.74
N ALA A 163 -47.56 -1.92 15.38
CA ALA A 163 -47.59 -3.30 15.90
C ALA A 163 -47.26 -4.47 14.98
N ALA A 164 -46.26 -5.20 15.51
CA ALA A 164 -46.25 -6.65 15.76
C ALA A 164 -46.21 -7.65 14.62
N VAL A 165 -45.28 -8.45 14.52
CA VAL A 165 -44.99 -9.76 15.14
C VAL A 165 -43.51 -10.08 14.90
#